data_58ccbbaaab77bd2f55fb83409b335e49
#
_entry.id   58ccbbaaab77bd2f55fb83409b335e49
#
_cell.length_a   1.000
_cell.length_b   1.000
_cell.length_c   1.000
_cell.angle_alpha   90.00
_cell.angle_beta   90.00
_cell.angle_gamma   90.00
#
_symmetry.space_group_name_H-M   'P 1'
#
loop_
_entity.id
_entity.type
_entity.pdbx_description
1 polymer ?
#
loop_
_entity_poly.entity_id
_entity_poly.type
_entity_poly.pdbx_seq_one_letter_code
_entity_poly.pdbx_strand_id
1 'polypeptide(L)'
;AIAMNRIGGKSNTGEGGEEVDRFVPMENGDSMRSAIKQVASGRFGVTTEYLANSDMIQIKMAQGAKPGEGGQLPGHKVDAVIAKVRHSTAGVGLISPPPHHDIYSIEDLAQLIFDLKNVKPSSDISVKLVSEIGVGTVAAGVSKARADHVTIAGFEGGTGASPLTSIKHAGSPWEIGLAETQQTLVMNDLRGRIAVQVDGGLRTGRDVAVGALLGADEFGFATAPL
;
A
#
# COMPACT_ATOMS: atom_id res chain seq x y z
N ALA A 1 9.05 -7.96 10.03
CA ALA A 1 9.21 -6.60 10.61
C ALA A 1 10.57 -6.43 11.29
N ILE A 2 10.96 -7.30 12.26
CA ILE A 2 12.22 -7.15 13.03
C ILE A 2 13.44 -6.90 12.14
N ALA A 3 13.67 -7.75 11.13
CA ALA A 3 14.80 -7.59 10.21
C ALA A 3 14.80 -6.23 9.50
N MET A 4 13.64 -5.79 9.02
CA MET A 4 13.49 -4.50 8.35
C MET A 4 13.75 -3.35 9.31
N ASN A 5 13.20 -3.41 10.52
CA ASN A 5 13.43 -2.39 11.55
C ASN A 5 14.90 -2.25 11.91
N ARG A 6 15.65 -3.38 12.02
CA ARG A 6 17.09 -3.38 12.31
C ARG A 6 17.94 -2.72 11.23
N ILE A 7 17.57 -2.84 9.97
CA ILE A 7 18.30 -2.25 8.83
C ILE A 7 17.80 -0.87 8.41
N GLY A 8 16.82 -0.31 9.15
CA GLY A 8 16.21 0.99 8.83
C GLY A 8 15.25 0.96 7.64
N GLY A 9 14.83 -0.24 7.21
CA GLY A 9 13.78 -0.40 6.20
C GLY A 9 12.39 -0.42 6.83
N LYS A 10 11.36 -0.40 5.99
CA LYS A 10 9.96 -0.40 6.42
C LYS A 10 9.24 -1.67 5.97
N SER A 11 8.60 -2.39 6.89
CA SER A 11 7.67 -3.47 6.56
C SER A 11 6.23 -2.95 6.56
N ASN A 12 5.40 -3.52 5.69
CA ASN A 12 3.99 -3.16 5.53
C ASN A 12 3.11 -4.27 6.13
N THR A 13 2.08 -3.89 6.87
CA THR A 13 1.12 -4.84 7.44
C THR A 13 0.33 -5.61 6.38
N GLY A 14 0.22 -5.03 5.18
CA GLY A 14 -0.79 -5.47 4.23
C GLY A 14 -2.22 -5.18 4.73
N GLU A 15 -3.19 -5.74 4.04
CA GLU A 15 -4.60 -5.59 4.37
C GLU A 15 -4.99 -6.50 5.54
N GLY A 16 -5.44 -5.90 6.64
CA GLY A 16 -6.02 -6.67 7.73
C GLY A 16 -5.54 -6.42 9.13
N GLY A 17 -4.89 -5.29 9.39
CA GLY A 17 -4.48 -4.91 10.74
C GLY A 17 -3.17 -5.57 11.20
N GLU A 18 -2.88 -5.45 12.48
CA GLU A 18 -1.71 -6.04 13.14
C GLU A 18 -2.03 -6.31 14.60
N GLU A 19 -1.50 -7.40 15.16
CA GLU A 19 -1.70 -7.74 16.56
C GLU A 19 -1.07 -6.70 17.49
N VAL A 20 -1.79 -6.32 18.55
CA VAL A 20 -1.39 -5.27 19.51
C VAL A 20 -0.09 -5.62 20.22
N ASP A 21 0.13 -6.92 20.53
CA ASP A 21 1.35 -7.39 21.19
C ASP A 21 2.63 -7.04 20.41
N ARG A 22 2.52 -6.83 19.09
CA ARG A 22 3.64 -6.44 18.24
C ARG A 22 4.05 -4.97 18.41
N PHE A 23 3.23 -4.17 19.07
CA PHE A 23 3.54 -2.76 19.33
C PHE A 23 4.46 -2.57 20.53
N VAL A 24 4.56 -3.60 21.39
CA VAL A 24 5.44 -3.59 22.54
C VAL A 24 6.85 -4.04 22.13
N PRO A 25 7.90 -3.25 22.40
CA PRO A 25 9.27 -3.67 22.15
C PRO A 25 9.62 -4.95 22.92
N MET A 26 10.43 -5.82 22.31
CA MET A 26 10.94 -7.02 22.91
C MET A 26 11.99 -6.69 24.00
N GLU A 27 12.28 -7.62 24.91
CA GLU A 27 13.27 -7.44 26.01
C GLU A 27 14.67 -7.06 25.49
N ASN A 28 15.04 -7.53 24.29
CA ASN A 28 16.31 -7.21 23.64
C ASN A 28 16.31 -5.86 22.88
N GLY A 29 15.21 -5.09 22.96
CA GLY A 29 15.03 -3.81 22.30
C GLY A 29 14.54 -3.90 20.85
N ASP A 30 14.31 -5.10 20.29
CA ASP A 30 13.77 -5.26 18.96
C ASP A 30 12.30 -4.83 18.88
N SER A 31 11.89 -4.31 17.72
CA SER A 31 10.50 -4.01 17.44
C SER A 31 9.93 -5.01 16.43
N MET A 32 8.80 -5.63 16.79
CA MET A 32 8.00 -6.48 15.90
C MET A 32 7.01 -5.69 15.06
N ARG A 33 6.84 -4.42 15.37
CA ARG A 33 5.89 -3.52 14.73
C ARG A 33 6.24 -3.31 13.24
N SER A 34 5.25 -3.43 12.36
CA SER A 34 5.40 -2.99 10.98
C SER A 34 5.36 -1.47 10.91
N ALA A 35 6.32 -0.85 10.22
CA ALA A 35 6.42 0.60 10.11
C ALA A 35 5.27 1.20 9.29
N ILE A 36 4.81 0.48 8.25
CA ILE A 36 3.72 0.92 7.37
C ILE A 36 2.41 0.24 7.77
N LYS A 37 1.40 1.04 8.11
CA LYS A 37 0.03 0.59 8.40
C LYS A 37 -0.83 0.80 7.17
N GLN A 38 -1.32 -0.27 6.56
CA GLN A 38 -2.16 -0.18 5.38
C GLN A 38 -3.64 0.02 5.75
N VAL A 39 -4.31 0.91 5.02
CA VAL A 39 -5.74 1.19 5.11
C VAL A 39 -6.36 0.86 3.75
N ALA A 40 -6.96 -0.32 3.64
CA ALA A 40 -7.63 -0.78 2.43
C ALA A 40 -9.13 -0.41 2.46
N SER A 41 -9.83 -0.59 1.34
CA SER A 41 -11.24 -0.21 1.20
C SER A 41 -12.16 -0.88 2.23
N GLY A 42 -11.89 -2.12 2.61
CA GLY A 42 -12.64 -2.85 3.64
C GLY A 42 -12.33 -2.42 5.08
N ARG A 43 -11.27 -1.61 5.29
CA ARG A 43 -10.85 -1.09 6.61
C ARG A 43 -10.68 -2.16 7.70
N PHE A 44 -10.45 -3.44 7.33
CA PHE A 44 -10.29 -4.53 8.29
C PHE A 44 -9.09 -4.30 9.21
N GLY A 45 -9.35 -4.38 10.53
CA GLY A 45 -8.32 -4.22 11.56
C GLY A 45 -7.80 -2.79 11.74
N VAL A 46 -8.40 -1.80 11.09
CA VAL A 46 -8.02 -0.39 11.23
C VAL A 46 -8.67 0.20 12.48
N THR A 47 -7.83 0.46 13.48
CA THR A 47 -8.21 1.12 14.74
C THR A 47 -7.30 2.33 14.98
N THR A 48 -7.69 3.22 15.88
CA THR A 48 -6.85 4.35 16.27
C THR A 48 -5.51 3.88 16.86
N GLU A 49 -5.51 2.82 17.66
CA GLU A 49 -4.29 2.23 18.23
C GLU A 49 -3.36 1.70 17.12
N TYR A 50 -3.92 0.99 16.13
CA TYR A 50 -3.18 0.53 14.97
C TYR A 50 -2.52 1.68 14.22
N LEU A 51 -3.27 2.75 13.93
CA LEU A 51 -2.76 3.92 13.20
C LEU A 51 -1.73 4.71 14.01
N ALA A 52 -1.94 4.86 15.32
CA ALA A 52 -1.01 5.56 16.21
C ALA A 52 0.37 4.91 16.29
N ASN A 53 0.47 3.62 15.98
CA ASN A 53 1.71 2.85 15.94
C ASN A 53 2.38 2.80 14.55
N SER A 54 2.10 3.75 13.67
CA SER A 54 2.68 3.85 12.32
C SER A 54 3.84 4.84 12.26
N ASP A 55 4.76 4.59 11.32
CA ASP A 55 5.69 5.59 10.78
C ASP A 55 5.17 6.12 9.43
N MET A 56 4.41 5.29 8.72
CA MET A 56 3.71 5.65 7.50
C MET A 56 2.33 4.98 7.49
N ILE A 57 1.30 5.70 7.06
CA ILE A 57 -0.04 5.16 6.83
C ILE A 57 -0.25 5.09 5.33
N GLN A 58 -0.59 3.91 4.81
CA GLN A 58 -0.78 3.70 3.38
C GLN A 58 -2.24 3.46 3.03
N ILE A 59 -2.85 4.40 2.31
CA ILE A 59 -4.17 4.23 1.71
C ILE A 59 -4.02 3.36 0.47
N LYS A 60 -4.60 2.15 0.48
CA LYS A 60 -4.56 1.23 -0.66
C LYS A 60 -5.80 1.41 -1.52
N MET A 61 -5.63 1.99 -2.71
CA MET A 61 -6.74 2.17 -3.64
C MET A 61 -7.07 0.88 -4.41
N ALA A 62 -6.03 0.12 -4.83
CA ALA A 62 -6.20 -1.14 -5.55
C ALA A 62 -4.93 -2.00 -5.47
N GLN A 63 -4.96 -3.18 -6.12
CA GLN A 63 -3.81 -4.08 -6.29
C GLN A 63 -3.45 -4.22 -7.76
N GLY A 64 -2.15 -4.27 -8.08
CA GLY A 64 -1.66 -4.33 -9.46
C GLY A 64 -2.17 -5.51 -10.27
N ALA A 65 -2.27 -6.69 -9.67
CA ALA A 65 -2.74 -7.90 -10.34
C ALA A 65 -4.24 -7.91 -10.68
N LYS A 66 -5.03 -7.03 -10.08
CA LYS A 66 -6.49 -6.97 -10.28
C LYS A 66 -7.02 -5.55 -10.13
N PRO A 67 -6.64 -4.63 -11.02
CA PRO A 67 -7.15 -3.27 -10.97
C PRO A 67 -8.68 -3.27 -11.07
N GLY A 68 -9.34 -2.50 -10.20
CA GLY A 68 -10.78 -2.34 -10.21
C GLY A 68 -11.63 -3.49 -9.65
N GLU A 69 -11.04 -4.62 -9.26
CA GLU A 69 -11.82 -5.80 -8.77
C GLU A 69 -12.02 -5.84 -7.26
N GLY A 70 -11.19 -5.13 -6.50
CA GLY A 70 -11.20 -5.19 -5.04
C GLY A 70 -10.53 -6.45 -4.46
N GLY A 71 -10.70 -6.68 -3.15
CA GLY A 71 -10.11 -7.78 -2.41
C GLY A 71 -11.14 -8.79 -1.93
N GLN A 72 -10.75 -10.06 -1.85
CA GLN A 72 -11.56 -11.13 -1.27
C GLN A 72 -10.67 -12.11 -0.50
N LEU A 73 -11.08 -12.47 0.71
CA LEU A 73 -10.50 -13.57 1.45
C LEU A 73 -11.60 -14.62 1.69
N PRO A 74 -11.48 -15.83 1.12
CA PRO A 74 -12.46 -16.88 1.32
C PRO A 74 -12.56 -17.31 2.78
N GLY A 75 -13.78 -17.68 3.24
CA GLY A 75 -14.04 -18.01 4.64
C GLY A 75 -13.12 -19.10 5.22
N HIS A 76 -12.74 -20.10 4.43
CA HIS A 76 -11.83 -21.18 4.88
C HIS A 76 -10.40 -20.68 5.19
N LYS A 77 -10.04 -19.49 4.74
CA LYS A 77 -8.76 -18.81 5.07
C LYS A 77 -8.89 -17.83 6.23
N VAL A 78 -10.09 -17.58 6.72
CA VAL A 78 -10.35 -16.71 7.87
C VAL A 78 -10.38 -17.58 9.13
N ASP A 79 -9.20 -17.87 9.66
CA ASP A 79 -9.05 -18.58 10.93
C ASP A 79 -9.32 -17.66 12.14
N ALA A 80 -9.17 -18.17 13.36
CA ALA A 80 -9.43 -17.41 14.58
C ALA A 80 -8.46 -16.23 14.76
N VAL A 81 -7.20 -16.37 14.31
CA VAL A 81 -6.17 -15.31 14.40
C VAL A 81 -6.51 -14.19 13.43
N ILE A 82 -6.77 -14.53 12.17
CA ILE A 82 -7.16 -13.56 11.14
C ILE A 82 -8.45 -12.85 11.53
N ALA A 83 -9.44 -13.59 12.03
CA ALA A 83 -10.72 -13.01 12.48
C ALA A 83 -10.51 -12.00 13.61
N LYS A 84 -9.67 -12.34 14.60
CA LYS A 84 -9.32 -11.44 15.71
C LYS A 84 -8.69 -10.15 15.21
N VAL A 85 -7.64 -10.23 14.38
CA VAL A 85 -6.88 -9.08 13.90
C VAL A 85 -7.72 -8.19 12.98
N ARG A 86 -8.62 -8.78 12.19
CA ARG A 86 -9.50 -8.06 11.27
C ARG A 86 -10.81 -7.59 11.89
N HIS A 87 -11.04 -7.88 13.17
CA HIS A 87 -12.30 -7.61 13.86
C HIS A 87 -13.51 -8.19 13.12
N SER A 88 -13.41 -9.48 12.76
CA SER A 88 -14.39 -10.21 11.95
C SER A 88 -14.72 -11.59 12.59
N THR A 89 -15.50 -12.40 11.89
CA THR A 89 -15.91 -13.73 12.37
C THR A 89 -15.15 -14.83 11.61
N ALA A 90 -14.57 -15.79 12.35
CA ALA A 90 -13.87 -16.92 11.75
C ALA A 90 -14.82 -17.75 10.85
N GLY A 91 -14.30 -18.24 9.73
CA GLY A 91 -15.05 -19.01 8.76
C GLY A 91 -15.93 -18.19 7.81
N VAL A 92 -16.09 -16.89 8.04
CA VAL A 92 -16.87 -15.99 7.16
C VAL A 92 -15.93 -15.28 6.18
N GLY A 93 -16.28 -15.31 4.89
CA GLY A 93 -15.51 -14.63 3.85
C GLY A 93 -15.51 -13.11 4.03
N LEU A 94 -14.36 -12.48 3.73
CA LEU A 94 -14.20 -11.04 3.82
C LEU A 94 -14.09 -10.45 2.41
N ILE A 95 -14.85 -9.39 2.16
CA ILE A 95 -14.85 -8.66 0.88
C ILE A 95 -14.40 -7.23 1.14
N SER A 96 -13.37 -6.82 0.39
CA SER A 96 -12.90 -5.45 0.33
C SER A 96 -13.34 -4.89 -1.03
N PRO A 97 -14.30 -3.95 -1.08
CA PRO A 97 -14.86 -3.47 -2.35
C PRO A 97 -13.80 -2.76 -3.21
N PRO A 98 -14.00 -2.68 -4.55
CA PRO A 98 -13.02 -2.05 -5.44
C PRO A 98 -12.69 -0.62 -5.07
N PRO A 99 -13.64 0.33 -4.95
CA PRO A 99 -13.37 1.66 -4.43
C PRO A 99 -13.51 1.69 -2.91
N HIS A 100 -12.83 2.61 -2.25
CA HIS A 100 -13.24 3.03 -0.92
C HIS A 100 -14.64 3.66 -1.00
N HIS A 101 -15.55 3.30 -0.10
CA HIS A 101 -16.93 3.79 -0.11
C HIS A 101 -17.07 5.30 0.06
N ASP A 102 -16.05 5.96 0.57
CA ASP A 102 -15.98 7.38 0.89
C ASP A 102 -15.03 8.16 -0.03
N ILE A 103 -14.49 7.53 -1.08
CA ILE A 103 -13.56 8.17 -2.02
C ILE A 103 -14.11 8.03 -3.43
N TYR A 104 -14.65 9.13 -3.96
CA TYR A 104 -15.17 9.24 -5.34
C TYR A 104 -14.50 10.37 -6.13
N SER A 105 -13.68 11.18 -5.45
CA SER A 105 -12.94 12.29 -6.04
C SER A 105 -11.60 12.50 -5.32
N ILE A 106 -10.76 13.37 -5.88
CA ILE A 106 -9.50 13.77 -5.23
C ILE A 106 -9.76 14.54 -3.93
N GLU A 107 -10.86 15.27 -3.84
CA GLU A 107 -11.27 15.99 -2.64
C GLU A 107 -11.62 15.03 -1.49
N ASP A 108 -12.31 13.94 -1.80
CA ASP A 108 -12.61 12.89 -0.81
C ASP A 108 -11.33 12.22 -0.31
N LEU A 109 -10.38 11.95 -1.23
CA LEU A 109 -9.07 11.43 -0.85
C LEU A 109 -8.31 12.42 0.03
N ALA A 110 -8.34 13.71 -0.31
CA ALA A 110 -7.71 14.76 0.50
C ALA A 110 -8.31 14.83 1.91
N GLN A 111 -9.62 14.61 2.05
CA GLN A 111 -10.27 14.54 3.36
C GLN A 111 -9.75 13.34 4.16
N LEU A 112 -9.66 12.15 3.57
CA LEU A 112 -9.12 10.97 4.25
C LEU A 112 -7.64 11.16 4.64
N ILE A 113 -6.82 11.75 3.77
CA ILE A 113 -5.43 12.09 4.06
C ILE A 113 -5.35 13.03 5.27
N PHE A 114 -6.20 14.06 5.30
CA PHE A 114 -6.27 15.01 6.42
C PHE A 114 -6.67 14.30 7.73
N ASP A 115 -7.69 13.45 7.70
CA ASP A 115 -8.17 12.72 8.87
C ASP A 115 -7.10 11.79 9.43
N LEU A 116 -6.40 11.04 8.57
CA LEU A 116 -5.31 10.15 8.98
C LEU A 116 -4.11 10.94 9.54
N LYS A 117 -3.79 12.09 8.96
CA LYS A 117 -2.74 12.97 9.45
C LYS A 117 -3.08 13.53 10.84
N ASN A 118 -4.35 13.76 11.15
CA ASN A 118 -4.78 14.19 12.48
C ASN A 118 -4.69 13.06 13.53
N VAL A 119 -4.87 11.81 13.13
CA VAL A 119 -4.67 10.66 14.03
C VAL A 119 -3.20 10.50 14.41
N LYS A 120 -2.29 10.68 13.46
CA LYS A 120 -0.84 10.57 13.68
C LYS A 120 -0.09 11.64 12.87
N PRO A 121 0.06 12.87 13.40
CA PRO A 121 0.68 13.97 12.66
C PRO A 121 2.12 13.72 12.20
N SER A 122 2.85 12.86 12.90
CA SER A 122 4.25 12.51 12.58
C SER A 122 4.39 11.40 11.53
N SER A 123 3.30 10.72 11.15
CA SER A 123 3.35 9.68 10.11
C SER A 123 3.24 10.29 8.72
N ASP A 124 4.02 9.74 7.79
CA ASP A 124 3.84 10.03 6.38
C ASP A 124 2.54 9.37 5.87
N ILE A 125 1.85 10.03 4.96
CA ILE A 125 0.68 9.47 4.28
C ILE A 125 1.07 9.03 2.87
N SER A 126 0.97 7.74 2.63
CA SER A 126 1.18 7.10 1.33
C SER A 126 -0.15 6.77 0.66
N VAL A 127 -0.21 6.89 -0.66
CA VAL A 127 -1.33 6.37 -1.46
C VAL A 127 -0.80 5.33 -2.43
N LYS A 128 -1.34 4.11 -2.35
CA LYS A 128 -0.98 3.04 -3.28
C LYS A 128 -1.95 2.99 -4.45
N LEU A 129 -1.40 3.24 -5.63
CA LEU A 129 -2.07 3.17 -6.93
C LEU A 129 -1.59 1.94 -7.70
N VAL A 130 -2.25 1.63 -8.80
CA VAL A 130 -1.83 0.56 -9.72
C VAL A 130 -1.34 1.13 -11.02
N SER A 131 -0.40 0.42 -11.67
CA SER A 131 0.07 0.75 -13.02
C SER A 131 -1.06 0.45 -14.01
N GLU A 132 -1.73 1.50 -14.44
CA GLU A 132 -2.77 1.49 -15.46
C GLU A 132 -2.72 2.81 -16.26
N ILE A 133 -3.36 2.84 -17.40
CA ILE A 133 -3.40 4.05 -18.23
C ILE A 133 -4.05 5.20 -17.45
N GLY A 134 -3.37 6.35 -17.39
CA GLY A 134 -3.85 7.52 -16.63
C GLY A 134 -3.40 7.60 -15.20
N VAL A 135 -2.62 6.62 -14.69
CA VAL A 135 -2.13 6.63 -13.31
C VAL A 135 -1.33 7.88 -12.97
N GLY A 136 -0.61 8.45 -13.93
CA GLY A 136 0.11 9.71 -13.74
C GLY A 136 -0.81 10.87 -13.37
N THR A 137 -1.99 10.96 -13.98
CA THR A 137 -3.00 11.98 -13.64
C THR A 137 -3.53 11.77 -12.22
N VAL A 138 -3.79 10.52 -11.83
CA VAL A 138 -4.21 10.20 -10.46
C VAL A 138 -3.11 10.54 -9.46
N ALA A 139 -1.85 10.21 -9.76
CA ALA A 139 -0.71 10.54 -8.92
C ALA A 139 -0.51 12.07 -8.75
N ALA A 140 -0.74 12.84 -9.80
CA ALA A 140 -0.76 14.31 -9.70
C ALA A 140 -1.86 14.80 -8.76
N GLY A 141 -3.04 14.20 -8.82
CA GLY A 141 -4.13 14.46 -7.87
C GLY A 141 -3.75 14.12 -6.43
N VAL A 142 -3.12 12.95 -6.21
CA VAL A 142 -2.60 12.50 -4.91
C VAL A 142 -1.60 13.50 -4.32
N SER A 143 -0.66 14.00 -5.14
CA SER A 143 0.30 15.03 -4.73
C SER A 143 -0.39 16.34 -4.35
N LYS A 144 -1.40 16.78 -5.12
CA LYS A 144 -2.22 17.96 -4.82
C LYS A 144 -3.05 17.77 -3.55
N ALA A 145 -3.51 16.56 -3.28
CA ALA A 145 -4.22 16.18 -2.05
C ALA A 145 -3.31 16.13 -0.80
N ARG A 146 -2.02 16.46 -0.94
CA ARG A 146 -1.01 16.54 0.12
C ARG A 146 -0.65 15.19 0.74
N ALA A 147 -0.65 14.11 -0.03
CA ALA A 147 0.06 12.91 0.35
C ALA A 147 1.57 13.15 0.31
N ASP A 148 2.30 12.53 1.24
CA ASP A 148 3.76 12.62 1.32
C ASP A 148 4.44 11.64 0.35
N HIS A 149 3.72 10.57 -0.02
CA HIS A 149 4.26 9.44 -0.73
C HIS A 149 3.21 8.78 -1.64
N VAL A 150 3.64 8.28 -2.81
CA VAL A 150 2.80 7.48 -3.71
C VAL A 150 3.52 6.20 -4.11
N THR A 151 2.81 5.07 -4.09
CA THR A 151 3.31 3.78 -4.58
C THR A 151 2.61 3.41 -5.88
N ILE A 152 3.38 3.05 -6.91
CA ILE A 152 2.89 2.53 -8.18
C ILE A 152 3.12 1.01 -8.21
N ALA A 153 2.04 0.24 -8.20
CA ALA A 153 2.08 -1.22 -8.15
C ALA A 153 1.90 -1.84 -9.55
N GLY A 154 2.85 -2.66 -9.97
CA GLY A 154 2.75 -3.42 -11.21
C GLY A 154 1.84 -4.65 -11.09
N PHE A 155 1.50 -5.28 -12.24
CA PHE A 155 0.57 -6.40 -12.34
C PHE A 155 1.02 -7.67 -11.58
N GLU A 156 2.28 -7.83 -11.26
CA GLU A 156 2.77 -8.93 -10.42
C GLU A 156 2.56 -8.70 -8.91
N GLY A 157 1.99 -7.55 -8.52
CA GLY A 157 1.69 -7.21 -7.12
C GLY A 157 0.31 -7.70 -6.67
N GLY A 158 0.26 -8.43 -5.54
CA GLY A 158 -1.01 -8.88 -4.94
C GLY A 158 -1.59 -10.16 -5.54
N THR A 159 -0.77 -11.00 -6.18
CA THR A 159 -1.20 -12.24 -6.86
C THR A 159 -1.69 -13.33 -5.91
N GLY A 160 -1.26 -13.35 -4.65
CA GLY A 160 -1.61 -14.39 -3.67
C GLY A 160 -3.11 -14.50 -3.35
N ALA A 161 -3.89 -13.46 -3.60
CA ALA A 161 -5.34 -13.40 -3.37
C ALA A 161 -6.11 -12.98 -4.64
N SER A 162 -5.54 -13.20 -5.83
CA SER A 162 -6.14 -12.83 -7.10
C SER A 162 -6.60 -14.06 -7.88
N PRO A 163 -7.73 -13.98 -8.62
CA PRO A 163 -8.14 -15.03 -9.56
C PRO A 163 -7.08 -15.24 -10.65
N LEU A 164 -6.95 -16.48 -11.15
CA LEU A 164 -5.98 -16.82 -12.19
C LEU A 164 -6.22 -16.01 -13.48
N THR A 165 -7.47 -15.71 -13.80
CA THR A 165 -7.84 -14.90 -14.95
C THR A 165 -7.29 -13.49 -14.84
N SER A 166 -7.40 -12.86 -13.66
CA SER A 166 -6.85 -11.53 -13.41
C SER A 166 -5.32 -11.54 -13.51
N ILE A 167 -4.65 -12.52 -12.88
CA ILE A 167 -3.19 -12.64 -12.92
C ILE A 167 -2.67 -12.75 -14.37
N LYS A 168 -3.42 -13.45 -15.24
CA LYS A 168 -3.01 -13.67 -16.64
C LYS A 168 -3.35 -12.53 -17.59
N HIS A 169 -4.38 -11.75 -17.30
CA HIS A 169 -5.01 -10.88 -18.30
C HIS A 169 -5.24 -9.44 -17.83
N ALA A 170 -5.10 -9.14 -16.53
CA ALA A 170 -5.31 -7.80 -15.99
C ALA A 170 -3.99 -7.14 -15.58
N GLY A 171 -4.03 -5.82 -15.44
CA GLY A 171 -2.91 -5.02 -14.96
C GLY A 171 -1.85 -4.72 -16.03
N SER A 172 -0.93 -3.84 -15.68
CA SER A 172 0.17 -3.37 -16.53
C SER A 172 1.51 -3.48 -15.81
N PRO A 173 2.64 -3.58 -16.55
CA PRO A 173 3.98 -3.54 -15.95
C PRO A 173 4.19 -2.26 -15.14
N TRP A 174 4.91 -2.38 -14.03
CA TRP A 174 5.22 -1.23 -13.18
C TRP A 174 6.04 -0.15 -13.90
N GLU A 175 6.86 -0.52 -14.87
CA GLU A 175 7.71 0.38 -15.65
C GLU A 175 6.89 1.43 -16.39
N ILE A 176 5.77 1.04 -16.98
CA ILE A 176 4.87 1.94 -17.72
C ILE A 176 4.23 2.94 -16.76
N GLY A 177 3.63 2.46 -15.67
CA GLY A 177 2.97 3.32 -14.70
C GLY A 177 3.94 4.26 -13.97
N LEU A 178 5.16 3.78 -13.66
CA LEU A 178 6.20 4.62 -13.06
C LEU A 178 6.65 5.74 -14.01
N ALA A 179 6.94 5.40 -15.27
CA ALA A 179 7.37 6.38 -16.28
C ALA A 179 6.29 7.44 -16.53
N GLU A 180 5.03 7.03 -16.66
CA GLU A 180 3.89 7.96 -16.81
C GLU A 180 3.76 8.87 -15.58
N THR A 181 3.86 8.30 -14.38
CA THR A 181 3.80 9.05 -13.11
C THR A 181 4.92 10.07 -13.03
N GLN A 182 6.16 9.66 -13.25
CA GLN A 182 7.33 10.53 -13.24
C GLN A 182 7.16 11.70 -14.22
N GLN A 183 6.80 11.39 -15.46
CA GLN A 183 6.63 12.41 -16.49
C GLN A 183 5.52 13.40 -16.12
N THR A 184 4.37 12.91 -15.66
CA THR A 184 3.23 13.76 -15.30
C THR A 184 3.56 14.66 -14.11
N LEU A 185 4.22 14.12 -13.07
CA LEU A 185 4.61 14.90 -11.90
C LEU A 185 5.64 15.98 -12.26
N VAL A 186 6.63 15.68 -13.12
CA VAL A 186 7.61 16.66 -13.60
C VAL A 186 6.93 17.77 -14.42
N MET A 187 6.08 17.42 -15.38
CA MET A 187 5.38 18.39 -16.24
C MET A 187 4.46 19.35 -15.47
N ASN A 188 4.03 18.96 -14.26
CA ASN A 188 3.13 19.76 -13.42
C ASN A 188 3.83 20.39 -12.20
N ASP A 189 5.16 20.38 -12.13
CA ASP A 189 5.94 20.91 -11.01
C ASP A 189 5.58 20.27 -9.64
N LEU A 190 5.16 19.00 -9.66
CA LEU A 190 4.73 18.26 -8.48
C LEU A 190 5.77 17.24 -7.99
N ARG A 191 6.76 16.88 -8.83
CA ARG A 191 7.70 15.80 -8.54
C ARG A 191 8.50 16.02 -7.25
N GLY A 192 8.86 17.25 -6.95
CA GLY A 192 9.59 17.61 -5.73
C GLY A 192 8.76 17.63 -4.45
N ARG A 193 7.45 17.37 -4.54
CA ARG A 193 6.53 17.42 -3.39
C ARG A 193 6.18 16.05 -2.82
N ILE A 194 6.49 14.97 -3.53
CA ILE A 194 6.04 13.62 -3.21
C ILE A 194 7.12 12.61 -3.51
N ALA A 195 7.36 11.68 -2.58
CA ALA A 195 8.21 10.53 -2.83
C ALA A 195 7.46 9.48 -3.68
N VAL A 196 8.16 8.89 -4.65
CA VAL A 196 7.60 7.89 -5.57
C VAL A 196 8.24 6.54 -5.31
N GLN A 197 7.43 5.58 -4.90
CA GLN A 197 7.81 4.19 -4.73
C GLN A 197 7.25 3.34 -5.88
N VAL A 198 7.98 2.30 -6.25
CA VAL A 198 7.50 1.26 -7.16
C VAL A 198 7.54 -0.10 -6.49
N ASP A 199 6.50 -0.93 -6.74
CA ASP A 199 6.45 -2.34 -6.33
C ASP A 199 5.76 -3.21 -7.41
N GLY A 200 5.60 -4.50 -7.13
CA GLY A 200 4.89 -5.42 -8.02
C GLY A 200 5.79 -6.12 -9.03
N GLY A 201 6.73 -6.92 -8.53
CA GLY A 201 7.57 -7.78 -9.35
C GLY A 201 9.05 -7.46 -9.31
N LEU A 202 9.50 -6.55 -8.46
CA LEU A 202 10.93 -6.27 -8.26
C LEU A 202 11.63 -7.47 -7.61
N ARG A 203 12.68 -8.00 -8.24
CA ARG A 203 13.36 -9.23 -7.80
C ARG A 203 14.88 -9.10 -7.77
N THR A 204 15.44 -8.22 -8.58
CA THR A 204 16.89 -8.11 -8.82
C THR A 204 17.38 -6.68 -8.70
N GLY A 205 18.69 -6.51 -8.53
CA GLY A 205 19.32 -5.20 -8.57
C GLY A 205 19.15 -4.47 -9.91
N ARG A 206 18.92 -5.22 -11.01
CA ARG A 206 18.60 -4.63 -12.31
C ARG A 206 17.24 -3.90 -12.26
N ASP A 207 16.22 -4.51 -11.63
CA ASP A 207 14.90 -3.89 -11.50
C ASP A 207 15.00 -2.58 -10.71
N VAL A 208 15.82 -2.56 -9.64
CA VAL A 208 16.10 -1.35 -8.86
C VAL A 208 16.77 -0.27 -9.73
N ALA A 209 17.80 -0.63 -10.50
CA ALA A 209 18.49 0.31 -11.37
C ALA A 209 17.55 0.89 -12.45
N VAL A 210 16.71 0.03 -13.07
CA VAL A 210 15.71 0.47 -14.05
C VAL A 210 14.67 1.39 -13.40
N GLY A 211 14.15 1.01 -12.23
CA GLY A 211 13.20 1.84 -11.49
C GLY A 211 13.76 3.21 -11.10
N ALA A 212 15.01 3.26 -10.64
CA ALA A 212 15.67 4.53 -10.34
C ALA A 212 15.82 5.43 -11.58
N LEU A 213 16.21 4.84 -12.72
CA LEU A 213 16.29 5.57 -13.99
C LEU A 213 14.93 6.08 -14.48
N LEU A 214 13.85 5.37 -14.19
CA LEU A 214 12.48 5.79 -14.52
C LEU A 214 11.87 6.75 -13.49
N GLY A 215 12.58 7.05 -12.40
CA GLY A 215 12.21 8.10 -11.46
C GLY A 215 11.67 7.63 -10.10
N ALA A 216 11.86 6.37 -9.71
CA ALA A 216 11.51 5.93 -8.36
C ALA A 216 12.56 6.39 -7.32
N ASP A 217 12.09 6.83 -6.16
CA ASP A 217 12.91 7.12 -4.97
C ASP A 217 13.01 5.90 -4.06
N GLU A 218 11.95 5.08 -4.01
CA GLU A 218 11.83 3.93 -3.11
C GLU A 218 11.38 2.67 -3.86
N PHE A 219 11.69 1.51 -3.29
CA PHE A 219 11.46 0.21 -3.91
C PHE A 219 10.79 -0.75 -2.93
N GLY A 220 9.66 -1.33 -3.34
CA GLY A 220 8.94 -2.32 -2.56
C GLY A 220 9.20 -3.74 -3.05
N PHE A 221 9.55 -4.63 -2.14
CA PHE A 221 9.79 -6.05 -2.40
C PHE A 221 8.82 -6.90 -1.58
N ALA A 222 8.39 -8.02 -2.14
CA ALA A 222 7.57 -8.99 -1.43
C ALA A 222 8.25 -10.37 -1.43
N THR A 223 8.15 -11.12 -2.51
CA THR A 223 8.64 -12.50 -2.58
C THR A 223 10.17 -12.62 -2.54
N ALA A 224 10.90 -11.64 -3.08
CA ALA A 224 12.35 -11.71 -3.19
C ALA A 224 13.08 -11.81 -1.82
N PRO A 225 12.67 -11.07 -0.74
CA PRO A 225 13.31 -11.19 0.56
C PRO A 225 12.79 -12.33 1.45
N LEU A 226 11.79 -13.11 1.00
CA LEU A 226 11.19 -14.23 1.72
C LEU A 226 11.85 -15.56 1.34
#